data_7c568ac88c9df0d8c68c4ac58d437b27
#
_entry.id   7c568ac88c9df0d8c68c4ac58d437b27
#
_cell.length_a   1.000
_cell.length_b   1.000
_cell.length_c   1.000
_cell.angle_alpha   90.00
_cell.angle_beta   90.00
_cell.angle_gamma   90.00
#
_symmetry.space_group_name_H-M   'P 1'
#
loop_
_entity.id
_entity.type
_entity.pdbx_description
1 polymer ?
#
loop_
_entity_poly.entity_id
_entity_poly.type
_entity_poly.pdbx_seq_one_letter_code
_entity_poly.pdbx_strand_id
1 'polypeptide(L)'
;MLRLPRLAGAATAALALGALAAAPAASGEPIVSAPRIVAHFDLAAGRTPENIALEPDGSADLTFAFARQVAHVTRFGQVSIRATLPAEPHPNTPLIGSAIVSGIARAHDGTLYVAYATGTSRTGIWRIAPDGRAPRQIAQLPPDGLPNGLALDEHRGVLYAADSVRGVVWRVPQAGGRPTVWAGGLALAPLPPPAAGFGANGIKVRHDAVWVTNTDRGTLLRIPVRADGSAGATATRARGLGGIDDFAFAGRDETVLAALNTDSELVVVRPDGSHRVVLRREDGLSNPTSVAVRRHTVYVPSAAYFTLSDPNLLLARLSTRQGRGL
;
A
#
# COMPACT_ATOMS: atom_id res chain seq x y z
N MET A 1 -14.97 -41.29 82.63
CA MET A 1 -15.99 -40.45 82.06
C MET A 1 -15.30 -39.16 81.63
N LEU A 2 -14.83 -39.06 80.37
CA LEU A 2 -14.20 -37.85 79.79
C LEU A 2 -15.13 -37.26 78.72
N ARG A 3 -15.50 -36.00 78.89
CA ARG A 3 -16.28 -35.25 77.93
C ARG A 3 -15.34 -34.54 76.96
N LEU A 4 -15.52 -34.73 75.64
CA LEU A 4 -14.83 -34.03 74.53
C LEU A 4 -15.58 -32.72 74.22
N PRO A 5 -14.88 -31.59 73.91
CA PRO A 5 -15.51 -30.38 73.50
C PRO A 5 -15.71 -30.36 71.96
N ARG A 6 -16.85 -29.80 71.57
CA ARG A 6 -17.21 -29.55 70.17
C ARG A 6 -16.45 -28.34 69.67
N LEU A 7 -15.68 -28.46 68.57
CA LEU A 7 -15.10 -27.39 67.82
C LEU A 7 -16.12 -26.92 66.74
N ALA A 8 -16.53 -25.68 66.82
CA ALA A 8 -17.32 -25.00 65.79
C ALA A 8 -16.37 -24.52 64.69
N GLY A 9 -16.53 -25.05 63.46
CA GLY A 9 -15.82 -24.59 62.30
C GLY A 9 -16.51 -23.41 61.66
N ALA A 10 -15.86 -22.25 61.54
CA ALA A 10 -16.27 -21.12 60.78
C ALA A 10 -15.89 -21.30 59.32
N ALA A 11 -16.87 -21.39 58.42
CA ALA A 11 -16.67 -21.40 56.98
C ALA A 11 -16.51 -19.97 56.45
N THR A 12 -15.33 -19.58 56.06
CA THR A 12 -15.06 -18.35 55.33
C THR A 12 -15.37 -18.57 53.85
N ALA A 13 -16.45 -17.96 53.37
CA ALA A 13 -16.76 -17.89 51.94
C ALA A 13 -15.89 -16.81 51.25
N ALA A 14 -14.94 -17.25 50.43
CA ALA A 14 -14.17 -16.35 49.56
C ALA A 14 -15.00 -16.02 48.29
N LEU A 15 -15.47 -14.77 48.18
CA LEU A 15 -16.03 -14.26 46.93
C LEU A 15 -14.89 -14.01 45.93
N ALA A 16 -14.78 -14.87 44.93
CA ALA A 16 -13.96 -14.60 43.74
C ALA A 16 -14.69 -13.61 42.83
N LEU A 17 -14.27 -12.33 42.81
CA LEU A 17 -14.63 -11.41 41.77
C LEU A 17 -13.92 -11.81 40.48
N GLY A 18 -14.61 -12.49 39.59
CA GLY A 18 -14.17 -12.71 38.23
C GLY A 18 -14.24 -11.41 37.44
N ALA A 19 -13.08 -10.82 37.11
CA ALA A 19 -13.00 -9.77 36.14
C ALA A 19 -13.37 -10.33 34.75
N LEU A 20 -14.57 -10.05 34.25
CA LEU A 20 -14.90 -10.27 32.85
C LEU A 20 -14.02 -9.33 32.03
N ALA A 21 -12.93 -9.85 31.44
CA ALA A 21 -12.24 -9.17 30.38
C ALA A 21 -13.20 -9.08 29.19
N ALA A 22 -13.65 -7.87 28.86
CA ALA A 22 -14.43 -7.63 27.65
C ALA A 22 -13.56 -8.03 26.46
N ALA A 23 -13.93 -9.11 25.76
CA ALA A 23 -13.35 -9.46 24.49
C ALA A 23 -13.47 -8.26 23.53
N PRO A 24 -12.41 -7.87 22.79
CA PRO A 24 -12.54 -6.82 21.81
C PRO A 24 -13.64 -7.22 20.83
N ALA A 25 -14.58 -6.28 20.58
CA ALA A 25 -15.66 -6.50 19.63
C ALA A 25 -15.04 -6.88 18.29
N ALA A 26 -15.32 -8.07 17.80
CA ALA A 26 -14.88 -8.53 16.49
C ALA A 26 -15.36 -7.51 15.45
N SER A 27 -14.44 -6.77 14.85
CA SER A 27 -14.76 -5.89 13.73
C SER A 27 -15.35 -6.75 12.62
N GLY A 28 -16.57 -6.41 12.18
CA GLY A 28 -17.25 -7.19 11.16
C GLY A 28 -16.38 -7.27 9.89
N GLU A 29 -16.42 -8.42 9.23
CA GLU A 29 -15.60 -8.68 8.04
C GLU A 29 -15.92 -7.67 6.92
N PRO A 30 -14.89 -7.05 6.27
CA PRO A 30 -15.10 -6.17 5.12
C PRO A 30 -15.79 -6.89 3.97
N ILE A 31 -16.84 -6.28 3.43
CA ILE A 31 -17.53 -6.73 2.24
C ILE A 31 -17.25 -5.69 1.15
N VAL A 32 -16.65 -6.14 0.05
CA VAL A 32 -16.51 -5.34 -1.17
C VAL A 32 -17.61 -5.76 -2.13
N SER A 33 -18.36 -4.79 -2.62
CA SER A 33 -19.55 -5.05 -3.45
C SER A 33 -19.77 -3.94 -4.46
N ALA A 34 -20.67 -4.18 -5.42
CA ALA A 34 -21.05 -3.23 -6.46
C ALA A 34 -19.84 -2.62 -7.20
N PRO A 35 -18.93 -3.42 -7.76
CA PRO A 35 -17.82 -2.94 -8.56
C PRO A 35 -18.36 -2.25 -9.84
N ARG A 36 -17.72 -1.14 -10.21
CA ARG A 36 -17.97 -0.45 -11.47
C ARG A 36 -16.72 0.25 -11.96
N ILE A 37 -16.39 0.12 -13.22
CA ILE A 37 -15.33 0.89 -13.85
C ILE A 37 -15.87 2.32 -14.07
N VAL A 38 -15.08 3.33 -13.67
CA VAL A 38 -15.43 4.74 -13.81
C VAL A 38 -14.60 5.45 -14.87
N ALA A 39 -13.42 4.92 -15.19
CA ALA A 39 -12.57 5.42 -16.25
C ALA A 39 -11.81 4.27 -16.92
N HIS A 40 -11.73 4.32 -18.24
CA HIS A 40 -10.87 3.48 -19.07
C HIS A 40 -9.70 4.31 -19.57
N PHE A 41 -8.53 3.71 -19.73
CA PHE A 41 -7.32 4.41 -20.14
C PHE A 41 -6.75 3.81 -21.42
N ASP A 42 -5.93 4.62 -22.10
CA ASP A 42 -5.32 4.23 -23.38
C ASP A 42 -4.00 3.50 -23.14
N LEU A 43 -4.02 2.18 -23.33
CA LEU A 43 -2.85 1.32 -23.19
C LEU A 43 -1.75 1.69 -24.21
N ALA A 44 -2.13 2.03 -25.46
CA ALA A 44 -1.18 2.37 -26.51
C ALA A 44 -0.46 3.69 -26.22
N ALA A 45 -1.12 4.62 -25.51
CA ALA A 45 -0.51 5.85 -25.03
C ALA A 45 0.30 5.67 -23.73
N GLY A 46 0.49 4.44 -23.24
CA GLY A 46 1.20 4.13 -22.00
C GLY A 46 0.47 4.61 -20.74
N ARG A 47 -0.83 4.87 -20.82
CA ARG A 47 -1.65 5.28 -19.68
C ARG A 47 -2.05 4.05 -18.85
N THR A 48 -1.05 3.42 -18.27
CA THR A 48 -1.17 2.24 -17.40
C THR A 48 -1.12 2.73 -15.94
N PRO A 49 -2.26 2.76 -15.23
CA PRO A 49 -2.26 3.28 -13.86
C PRO A 49 -1.49 2.34 -12.93
N GLU A 50 -0.55 2.92 -12.18
CA GLU A 50 0.36 2.16 -11.31
C GLU A 50 0.06 2.38 -9.84
N ASN A 51 -0.17 3.62 -9.42
CA ASN A 51 -0.46 3.90 -8.03
C ASN A 51 -1.48 5.03 -7.89
N ILE A 52 -2.01 5.22 -6.67
CA ILE A 52 -3.14 6.10 -6.42
C ILE A 52 -2.97 6.89 -5.11
N ALA A 53 -3.25 8.19 -5.17
CA ALA A 53 -3.46 9.05 -4.01
C ALA A 53 -4.86 9.67 -4.08
N LEU A 54 -5.56 9.76 -2.93
CA LEU A 54 -6.93 10.28 -2.90
C LEU A 54 -6.96 11.74 -2.51
N GLU A 55 -7.83 12.49 -3.17
CA GLU A 55 -8.17 13.86 -2.84
C GLU A 55 -9.28 13.94 -1.78
N PRO A 56 -9.37 15.07 -1.04
CA PRO A 56 -10.41 15.25 -0.02
C PRO A 56 -11.84 15.17 -0.54
N ASP A 57 -12.09 15.50 -1.80
CA ASP A 57 -13.41 15.46 -2.44
C ASP A 57 -13.79 14.07 -2.97
N GLY A 58 -12.86 13.10 -2.94
CA GLY A 58 -13.06 11.74 -3.43
C GLY A 58 -12.66 11.54 -4.89
N SER A 59 -12.05 12.53 -5.53
CA SER A 59 -11.26 12.32 -6.74
C SER A 59 -9.93 11.63 -6.41
N ALA A 60 -9.20 11.19 -7.42
CA ALA A 60 -7.96 10.46 -7.28
C ALA A 60 -6.88 11.00 -8.20
N ASP A 61 -5.65 11.02 -7.73
CA ASP A 61 -4.47 11.22 -8.56
C ASP A 61 -3.81 9.87 -8.83
N LEU A 62 -3.66 9.53 -10.09
CA LEU A 62 -3.06 8.28 -10.57
C LEU A 62 -1.72 8.57 -11.24
N THR A 63 -0.75 7.73 -10.99
CA THR A 63 0.44 7.67 -11.84
C THR A 63 0.16 6.79 -13.06
N PHE A 64 0.43 7.29 -14.27
CA PHE A 64 0.43 6.50 -15.50
C PHE A 64 1.88 6.10 -15.82
N ALA A 65 2.24 4.85 -15.55
CA ALA A 65 3.62 4.39 -15.51
C ALA A 65 4.40 4.77 -16.77
N PHE A 66 4.04 4.25 -17.94
CA PHE A 66 4.79 4.44 -19.18
C PHE A 66 4.55 5.79 -19.85
N ALA A 67 3.39 6.43 -19.60
CA ALA A 67 3.15 7.81 -20.06
C ALA A 67 3.96 8.84 -19.27
N ARG A 68 4.55 8.47 -18.15
CA ARG A 68 5.26 9.35 -17.21
C ARG A 68 4.40 10.52 -16.73
N GLN A 69 3.12 10.25 -16.53
CA GLN A 69 2.13 11.27 -16.19
C GLN A 69 1.55 11.04 -14.81
N VAL A 70 1.12 12.14 -14.19
CA VAL A 70 0.17 12.11 -13.06
C VAL A 70 -1.14 12.67 -13.56
N ALA A 71 -2.19 11.87 -13.46
CA ALA A 71 -3.53 12.22 -13.91
C ALA A 71 -4.46 12.40 -12.71
N HIS A 72 -5.29 13.42 -12.76
CA HIS A 72 -6.42 13.60 -11.86
C HIS A 72 -7.66 12.97 -12.48
N VAL A 73 -8.33 12.11 -11.72
CA VAL A 73 -9.55 11.41 -12.12
C VAL A 73 -10.66 11.73 -11.14
N THR A 74 -11.72 12.37 -11.62
CA THR A 74 -12.87 12.66 -10.77
C THR A 74 -13.62 11.37 -10.43
N ARG A 75 -14.46 11.38 -9.37
CA ARG A 75 -15.34 10.25 -9.02
C ARG A 75 -16.32 9.84 -10.12
N PHE A 76 -16.46 10.67 -11.15
CA PHE A 76 -17.29 10.44 -12.33
C PHE A 76 -16.50 9.98 -13.56
N GLY A 77 -15.17 9.76 -13.41
CA GLY A 77 -14.30 9.25 -14.46
C GLY A 77 -13.74 10.32 -15.42
N GLN A 78 -13.95 11.61 -15.16
CA GLN A 78 -13.30 12.64 -15.96
C GLN A 78 -11.81 12.68 -15.66
N VAL A 79 -10.96 12.65 -16.70
CA VAL A 79 -9.51 12.58 -16.62
C VAL A 79 -8.88 13.89 -17.08
N SER A 80 -7.96 14.41 -16.28
CA SER A 80 -7.09 15.54 -16.67
C SER A 80 -5.65 15.26 -16.23
N ILE A 81 -4.67 15.71 -17.03
CA ILE A 81 -3.25 15.52 -16.70
C ILE A 81 -2.78 16.66 -15.80
N ARG A 82 -2.31 16.33 -14.60
CA ARG A 82 -1.72 17.32 -13.65
C ARG A 82 -0.26 17.62 -13.97
N ALA A 83 0.50 16.59 -14.34
CA ALA A 83 1.92 16.73 -14.60
C ALA A 83 2.42 15.64 -15.54
N THR A 84 3.49 15.96 -16.28
CA THR A 84 4.29 14.98 -17.03
C THR A 84 5.72 15.09 -16.56
N LEU A 85 6.32 13.95 -16.14
CA LEU A 85 7.72 13.87 -15.73
C LEU A 85 8.63 14.04 -16.95
N PRO A 86 9.83 14.62 -16.78
CA PRO A 86 10.76 14.83 -17.89
C PRO A 86 11.07 13.53 -18.64
N ALA A 87 11.12 13.60 -19.95
CA ALA A 87 11.54 12.46 -20.76
C ALA A 87 13.01 12.09 -20.47
N GLU A 88 13.30 10.81 -20.46
CA GLU A 88 14.67 10.28 -20.43
C GLU A 88 15.00 9.73 -21.82
N PRO A 89 16.01 10.27 -22.52
CA PRO A 89 16.34 9.82 -23.88
C PRO A 89 16.83 8.38 -23.96
N HIS A 90 17.53 7.93 -22.92
CA HIS A 90 18.13 6.60 -22.85
C HIS A 90 17.76 5.92 -21.51
N PRO A 91 16.50 5.58 -21.30
CA PRO A 91 16.09 4.95 -20.07
C PRO A 91 16.62 3.52 -20.01
N ASN A 92 17.07 3.13 -18.84
CA ASN A 92 17.56 1.77 -18.56
C ASN A 92 17.17 1.34 -17.15
N THR A 93 15.91 1.52 -16.82
CA THR A 93 15.38 1.09 -15.51
C THR A 93 15.52 -0.42 -15.38
N PRO A 94 16.15 -0.95 -14.32
CA PRO A 94 16.25 -2.39 -14.11
C PRO A 94 14.89 -3.08 -14.23
N LEU A 95 14.87 -4.26 -14.82
CA LEU A 95 13.70 -5.11 -15.12
C LEU A 95 12.73 -4.54 -16.16
N ILE A 96 12.65 -3.23 -16.32
CA ILE A 96 11.64 -2.54 -17.14
C ILE A 96 12.20 -2.03 -18.45
N GLY A 97 13.45 -1.55 -18.46
CA GLY A 97 14.10 -0.97 -19.65
C GLY A 97 13.56 0.39 -20.09
N SER A 98 12.49 0.88 -19.47
CA SER A 98 11.81 2.13 -19.80
C SER A 98 11.74 3.06 -18.60
N ALA A 99 11.55 4.36 -18.84
CA ALA A 99 11.27 5.31 -17.77
C ALA A 99 9.81 5.13 -17.30
N ILE A 100 9.63 4.95 -15.99
CA ILE A 100 8.30 4.79 -15.39
C ILE A 100 8.09 5.69 -14.17
N VAL A 101 6.89 6.24 -14.03
CA VAL A 101 6.43 6.83 -12.78
C VAL A 101 5.57 5.81 -12.04
N SER A 102 5.90 5.55 -10.77
CA SER A 102 5.30 4.47 -9.99
C SER A 102 4.56 5.02 -8.75
N GLY A 103 5.11 4.88 -7.57
CA GLY A 103 4.46 5.28 -6.33
C GLY A 103 4.08 6.75 -6.25
N ILE A 104 2.98 7.05 -5.58
CA ILE A 104 2.50 8.40 -5.33
C ILE A 104 2.10 8.58 -3.87
N ALA A 105 2.46 9.71 -3.29
CA ALA A 105 1.99 10.15 -1.98
C ALA A 105 1.53 11.61 -2.05
N ARG A 106 0.46 11.93 -1.32
CA ARG A 106 -0.12 13.27 -1.25
C ARG A 106 0.07 13.87 0.13
N ALA A 107 0.59 15.08 0.20
CA ALA A 107 0.62 15.87 1.42
C ALA A 107 -0.71 16.60 1.65
N HIS A 108 -0.93 17.04 2.89
CA HIS A 108 -2.16 17.72 3.29
C HIS A 108 -2.41 19.02 2.47
N ASP A 109 -1.36 19.74 2.13
CA ASP A 109 -1.40 20.96 1.32
C ASP A 109 -1.70 20.74 -0.18
N GLY A 110 -1.86 19.48 -0.61
CA GLY A 110 -2.08 19.10 -2.01
C GLY A 110 -0.81 18.86 -2.82
N THR A 111 0.36 19.02 -2.23
CA THR A 111 1.62 18.62 -2.88
C THR A 111 1.62 17.10 -3.12
N LEU A 112 1.99 16.70 -4.34
CA LEU A 112 2.19 15.29 -4.67
C LEU A 112 3.68 14.98 -4.73
N TYR A 113 4.03 13.80 -4.26
CA TYR A 113 5.35 13.20 -4.39
C TYR A 113 5.21 11.93 -5.20
N VAL A 114 6.11 11.71 -6.15
CA VAL A 114 6.11 10.51 -6.99
C VAL A 114 7.48 9.87 -7.04
N ALA A 115 7.51 8.56 -7.11
CA ALA A 115 8.69 7.80 -7.45
C ALA A 115 8.83 7.74 -8.98
N TYR A 116 10.02 8.06 -9.48
CA TYR A 116 10.32 8.04 -10.90
C TYR A 116 11.61 7.23 -11.13
N ALA A 117 11.52 6.18 -11.91
CA ALA A 117 12.64 5.32 -12.25
C ALA A 117 12.99 5.47 -13.73
N THR A 118 14.27 5.72 -14.02
CA THR A 118 14.76 5.96 -15.37
C THR A 118 16.02 5.15 -15.70
N GLY A 119 16.68 4.57 -14.68
CA GLY A 119 17.99 3.98 -14.81
C GLY A 119 19.13 4.99 -14.97
N THR A 120 18.86 6.28 -14.71
CA THR A 120 19.80 7.40 -14.83
C THR A 120 19.77 8.28 -13.58
N SER A 121 20.46 9.41 -13.58
CA SER A 121 20.45 10.40 -12.50
C SER A 121 19.06 11.00 -12.22
N ARG A 122 18.09 10.82 -13.10
CA ARG A 122 16.70 11.23 -12.88
C ARG A 122 15.90 10.24 -12.04
N THR A 123 16.44 9.04 -11.79
CA THR A 123 15.83 8.10 -10.82
C THR A 123 15.78 8.74 -9.44
N GLY A 124 14.58 8.76 -8.84
CA GLY A 124 14.42 9.36 -7.51
C GLY A 124 13.00 9.79 -7.19
N ILE A 125 12.89 10.65 -6.19
CA ILE A 125 11.63 11.22 -5.74
C ILE A 125 11.45 12.62 -6.33
N TRP A 126 10.28 12.84 -6.91
CA TRP A 126 9.90 14.08 -7.55
C TRP A 126 8.71 14.71 -6.83
N ARG A 127 8.71 16.03 -6.73
CA ARG A 127 7.65 16.84 -6.14
C ARG A 127 6.85 17.53 -7.25
N ILE A 128 5.53 17.48 -7.15
CA ILE A 128 4.59 18.19 -8.00
C ILE A 128 3.82 19.15 -7.10
N ALA A 129 4.00 20.44 -7.30
CA ALA A 129 3.33 21.45 -6.52
C ALA A 129 1.85 21.60 -6.94
N PRO A 130 0.93 21.95 -6.01
CA PRO A 130 -0.49 22.11 -6.33
C PRO A 130 -0.77 23.29 -7.28
N ASP A 131 0.17 24.21 -7.42
CA ASP A 131 0.06 25.41 -8.28
C ASP A 131 0.39 25.16 -9.76
N GLY A 132 0.58 23.90 -10.15
CA GLY A 132 0.84 23.50 -11.55
C GLY A 132 2.26 23.77 -12.05
N ARG A 133 3.20 24.14 -11.18
CA ARG A 133 4.61 24.26 -11.55
C ARG A 133 5.17 22.92 -12.04
N ALA A 134 6.18 22.99 -12.90
CA ALA A 134 6.86 21.80 -13.42
C ALA A 134 7.37 20.89 -12.29
N PRO A 135 7.28 19.54 -12.46
CA PRO A 135 7.81 18.59 -11.51
C PRO A 135 9.29 18.83 -11.22
N ARG A 136 9.69 18.72 -9.94
CA ARG A 136 11.06 18.92 -9.51
C ARG A 136 11.56 17.69 -8.76
N GLN A 137 12.74 17.20 -9.14
CA GLN A 137 13.45 16.17 -8.37
C GLN A 137 13.89 16.74 -7.02
N ILE A 138 13.50 16.10 -5.92
CA ILE A 138 13.85 16.49 -4.56
C ILE A 138 14.88 15.56 -3.93
N ALA A 139 14.99 14.33 -4.43
CA ALA A 139 16.02 13.38 -4.01
C ALA A 139 16.37 12.45 -5.17
N GLN A 140 17.66 12.29 -5.42
CA GLN A 140 18.16 11.28 -6.36
C GLN A 140 18.31 9.95 -5.62
N LEU A 141 17.81 8.87 -6.22
CA LEU A 141 18.02 7.49 -5.79
C LEU A 141 18.99 6.77 -6.75
N PRO A 142 19.59 5.66 -6.33
CA PRO A 142 20.50 4.90 -7.20
C PRO A 142 19.82 4.51 -8.52
N PRO A 143 20.50 4.70 -9.67
CA PRO A 143 19.92 4.39 -10.98
C PRO A 143 19.76 2.87 -11.23
N ASP A 144 20.48 2.04 -10.51
CA ASP A 144 20.40 0.57 -10.52
C ASP A 144 19.28 0.04 -9.59
N GLY A 145 18.45 0.91 -9.03
CA GLY A 145 17.25 0.60 -8.26
C GLY A 145 15.97 0.76 -9.07
N LEU A 146 14.88 0.26 -8.50
CA LEU A 146 13.52 0.48 -8.98
C LEU A 146 12.66 1.01 -7.82
N PRO A 147 12.72 2.33 -7.53
CA PRO A 147 11.80 2.93 -6.57
C PRO A 147 10.38 2.73 -7.07
N ASN A 148 9.57 2.03 -6.28
CA ASN A 148 8.22 1.60 -6.62
C ASN A 148 7.20 2.27 -5.72
N GLY A 149 6.74 1.65 -4.64
CA GLY A 149 5.78 2.27 -3.73
C GLY A 149 6.35 3.48 -2.99
N LEU A 150 5.49 4.45 -2.66
CA LEU A 150 5.85 5.67 -1.94
C LEU A 150 4.82 5.98 -0.85
N ALA A 151 5.28 6.25 0.36
CA ALA A 151 4.43 6.66 1.48
C ALA A 151 5.01 7.89 2.19
N LEU A 152 4.14 8.80 2.61
CA LEU A 152 4.49 10.01 3.35
C LEU A 152 4.11 9.85 4.83
N ASP A 153 5.07 10.04 5.71
CA ASP A 153 4.87 10.35 7.11
C ASP A 153 5.02 11.86 7.32
N GLU A 154 3.93 12.57 7.14
CA GLU A 154 3.94 14.04 7.17
C GLU A 154 4.26 14.56 8.58
N HIS A 155 3.85 13.82 9.63
CA HIS A 155 4.15 14.18 11.01
C HIS A 155 5.67 14.19 11.29
N ARG A 156 6.39 13.22 10.69
CA ARG A 156 7.85 13.15 10.79
C ARG A 156 8.60 13.89 9.68
N GLY A 157 7.88 14.43 8.69
CA GLY A 157 8.47 15.09 7.52
C GLY A 157 9.32 14.15 6.68
N VAL A 158 8.89 12.90 6.50
CA VAL A 158 9.64 11.83 5.85
C VAL A 158 8.82 11.11 4.79
N LEU A 159 9.44 10.85 3.64
CA LEU A 159 8.97 9.92 2.63
C LEU A 159 9.70 8.58 2.78
N TYR A 160 8.95 7.49 2.72
CA TYR A 160 9.47 6.13 2.62
C TYR A 160 9.22 5.62 1.21
N ALA A 161 10.27 5.18 0.52
CA ALA A 161 10.18 4.61 -0.83
C ALA A 161 10.66 3.16 -0.82
N ALA A 162 9.80 2.24 -1.25
CA ALA A 162 10.17 0.85 -1.46
C ALA A 162 10.94 0.72 -2.77
N ASP A 163 12.05 -0.02 -2.76
CA ASP A 163 12.86 -0.28 -3.94
C ASP A 163 12.82 -1.78 -4.26
N SER A 164 12.15 -2.11 -5.34
CA SER A 164 11.86 -3.51 -5.68
C SER A 164 13.10 -4.30 -6.05
N VAL A 165 14.07 -3.69 -6.72
CA VAL A 165 15.31 -4.35 -7.17
C VAL A 165 16.33 -4.44 -6.05
N ARG A 166 16.52 -3.35 -5.31
CA ARG A 166 17.52 -3.31 -4.23
C ARG A 166 17.03 -3.99 -2.94
N GLY A 167 15.72 -4.26 -2.84
CA GLY A 167 15.13 -4.90 -1.66
C GLY A 167 15.29 -4.08 -0.39
N VAL A 168 15.12 -2.77 -0.48
CA VAL A 168 15.26 -1.84 0.63
C VAL A 168 14.09 -0.87 0.70
N VAL A 169 13.93 -0.21 1.85
CA VAL A 169 13.11 0.97 2.01
C VAL A 169 14.03 2.17 2.21
N TRP A 170 13.92 3.14 1.32
CA TRP A 170 14.60 4.43 1.43
C TRP A 170 13.85 5.36 2.36
N ARG A 171 14.58 6.14 3.15
CA ARG A 171 14.10 7.30 3.90
C ARG A 171 14.60 8.57 3.21
N VAL A 172 13.64 9.43 2.83
CA VAL A 172 13.90 10.69 2.13
C VAL A 172 13.25 11.81 2.93
N PRO A 173 13.98 12.90 3.27
CA PRO A 173 13.34 14.06 3.88
C PRO A 173 12.25 14.64 2.95
N GLN A 174 11.09 15.00 3.49
CA GLN A 174 9.98 15.56 2.70
C GLN A 174 10.40 16.87 1.98
N ALA A 175 11.25 17.66 2.61
CA ALA A 175 11.81 18.87 2.01
C ALA A 175 12.80 18.61 0.87
N GLY A 176 13.21 17.35 0.70
CA GLY A 176 14.26 16.93 -0.23
C GLY A 176 15.62 16.79 0.45
N GLY A 177 16.60 16.27 -0.29
CA GLY A 177 17.96 16.06 0.19
C GLY A 177 18.45 14.63 0.02
N ARG A 178 19.46 14.25 0.80
CA ARG A 178 20.13 12.95 0.67
C ARG A 178 19.25 11.80 1.20
N PRO A 179 18.91 10.80 0.37
CA PRO A 179 18.25 9.60 0.84
C PRO A 179 19.19 8.73 1.67
N THR A 180 18.60 7.95 2.57
CA THR A 180 19.31 6.92 3.35
C THR A 180 18.55 5.61 3.31
N VAL A 181 19.25 4.47 3.34
CA VAL A 181 18.60 3.17 3.54
C VAL A 181 18.04 3.15 4.96
N TRP A 182 16.72 3.02 5.08
CA TRP A 182 16.02 2.95 6.36
C TRP A 182 15.82 1.52 6.85
N ALA A 183 15.45 0.61 5.93
CA ALA A 183 15.30 -0.83 6.21
C ALA A 183 15.80 -1.65 5.01
N GLY A 184 16.25 -2.86 5.28
CA GLY A 184 16.73 -3.82 4.28
C GLY A 184 16.70 -5.25 4.83
N GLY A 185 17.24 -6.18 4.07
CA GLY A 185 17.37 -7.58 4.46
C GLY A 185 16.47 -8.51 3.66
N LEU A 186 16.61 -9.83 3.91
CA LEU A 186 16.02 -10.89 3.09
C LEU A 186 14.50 -10.80 2.92
N ALA A 187 13.78 -10.29 3.93
CA ALA A 187 12.32 -10.16 3.85
C ALA A 187 11.88 -9.12 2.79
N LEU A 188 12.70 -8.09 2.55
CA LEU A 188 12.44 -7.04 1.57
C LEU A 188 13.08 -7.34 0.20
N ALA A 189 14.14 -8.17 0.18
CA ALA A 189 14.86 -8.51 -1.04
C ALA A 189 14.00 -9.30 -2.03
N PRO A 190 14.18 -9.09 -3.35
CA PRO A 190 13.59 -9.94 -4.35
C PRO A 190 14.10 -11.40 -4.21
N LEU A 191 13.44 -12.33 -4.87
CA LEU A 191 13.97 -13.67 -5.05
C LEU A 191 15.02 -13.66 -6.19
N PRO A 192 16.01 -14.57 -6.12
CA PRO A 192 16.95 -14.73 -7.23
C PRO A 192 16.24 -15.29 -8.47
N PRO A 193 16.82 -15.14 -9.67
CA PRO A 193 16.32 -15.78 -10.88
C PRO A 193 16.04 -17.28 -10.65
N PRO A 194 14.96 -17.85 -11.23
CA PRO A 194 14.12 -17.30 -12.31
C PRO A 194 12.93 -16.42 -11.86
N ALA A 195 12.86 -15.98 -10.62
CA ALA A 195 11.83 -15.05 -10.18
C ALA A 195 11.91 -13.70 -10.93
N ALA A 196 10.81 -12.94 -10.91
CA ALA A 196 10.69 -11.69 -11.65
C ALA A 196 11.63 -10.57 -11.16
N GLY A 197 12.09 -10.64 -9.91
CA GLY A 197 13.03 -9.69 -9.34
C GLY A 197 12.35 -8.50 -8.63
N PHE A 198 11.05 -8.60 -8.33
CA PHE A 198 10.30 -7.57 -7.61
C PHE A 198 10.22 -7.88 -6.12
N GLY A 199 11.11 -7.31 -5.34
CA GLY A 199 11.11 -7.39 -3.87
C GLY A 199 10.11 -6.42 -3.24
N ALA A 200 10.61 -5.50 -2.38
CA ALA A 200 9.79 -4.48 -1.72
C ALA A 200 9.04 -3.63 -2.75
N ASN A 201 7.70 -3.56 -2.65
CA ASN A 201 6.84 -2.93 -3.63
C ASN A 201 5.88 -1.92 -2.97
N GLY A 202 4.60 -2.26 -2.78
CA GLY A 202 3.63 -1.38 -2.13
C GLY A 202 4.05 -1.00 -0.70
N ILE A 203 3.79 0.24 -0.30
CA ILE A 203 4.21 0.75 1.00
C ILE A 203 3.19 1.72 1.58
N LYS A 204 2.89 1.60 2.87
CA LYS A 204 2.02 2.51 3.61
C LYS A 204 2.59 2.80 5.00
N VAL A 205 2.33 3.99 5.51
CA VAL A 205 2.58 4.35 6.91
C VAL A 205 1.27 4.25 7.67
N ARG A 206 1.30 3.54 8.80
CA ARG A 206 0.14 3.47 9.70
C ARG A 206 0.58 3.32 11.14
N HIS A 207 0.08 4.21 12.00
CA HIS A 207 0.54 4.33 13.38
C HIS A 207 2.08 4.48 13.37
N ASP A 208 2.77 3.88 14.33
CA ASP A 208 4.24 3.89 14.36
C ASP A 208 4.83 2.71 13.59
N ALA A 209 4.40 2.49 12.35
CA ALA A 209 4.94 1.42 11.51
C ALA A 209 4.85 1.75 10.01
N VAL A 210 5.84 1.29 9.28
CA VAL A 210 5.83 1.20 7.82
C VAL A 210 5.46 -0.24 7.45
N TRP A 211 4.48 -0.36 6.56
CA TRP A 211 4.01 -1.64 6.03
C TRP A 211 4.45 -1.74 4.57
N VAL A 212 4.96 -2.91 4.18
CA VAL A 212 5.57 -3.12 2.86
C VAL A 212 5.11 -4.45 2.31
N THR A 213 4.76 -4.50 1.02
CA THR A 213 4.59 -5.76 0.29
C THR A 213 5.90 -6.23 -0.29
N ASN A 214 6.05 -7.54 -0.48
CA ASN A 214 7.11 -8.11 -1.30
C ASN A 214 6.44 -9.00 -2.35
N THR A 215 6.54 -8.59 -3.61
CA THR A 215 5.82 -9.21 -4.73
C THR A 215 6.29 -10.64 -4.99
N ASP A 216 7.60 -10.86 -5.12
CA ASP A 216 8.18 -12.18 -5.38
C ASP A 216 7.90 -13.18 -4.25
N ARG A 217 7.91 -12.70 -3.00
CA ARG A 217 7.69 -13.55 -1.81
C ARG A 217 6.22 -13.70 -1.44
N GLY A 218 5.34 -12.94 -2.08
CA GLY A 218 3.91 -12.93 -1.77
C GLY A 218 3.63 -12.62 -0.30
N THR A 219 4.28 -11.58 0.26
CA THR A 219 4.20 -11.28 1.69
C THR A 219 3.78 -9.85 1.98
N LEU A 220 3.07 -9.66 3.08
CA LEU A 220 2.82 -8.37 3.72
C LEU A 220 3.68 -8.27 4.98
N LEU A 221 4.49 -7.23 5.06
CA LEU A 221 5.48 -6.98 6.11
C LEU A 221 5.09 -5.75 6.93
N ARG A 222 5.46 -5.75 8.22
CA ARG A 222 5.33 -4.61 9.13
C ARG A 222 6.68 -4.32 9.77
N ILE A 223 7.12 -3.06 9.72
CA ILE A 223 8.40 -2.58 10.25
C ILE A 223 8.09 -1.45 11.22
N PRO A 224 8.25 -1.63 12.54
CA PRO A 224 8.04 -0.54 13.50
C PRO A 224 8.99 0.63 13.26
N VAL A 225 8.49 1.86 13.41
CA VAL A 225 9.32 3.06 13.49
C VAL A 225 9.62 3.31 14.97
N ARG A 226 10.88 3.24 15.37
CA ARG A 226 11.30 3.51 16.74
C ARG A 226 11.20 5.00 17.08
N ALA A 227 11.28 5.34 18.36
CA ALA A 227 11.21 6.72 18.83
C ALA A 227 12.28 7.62 18.20
N ASP A 228 13.46 7.07 17.89
CA ASP A 228 14.56 7.76 17.20
C ASP A 228 14.39 7.83 15.67
N GLY A 229 13.27 7.31 15.15
CA GLY A 229 12.97 7.24 13.72
C GLY A 229 13.65 6.09 12.98
N SER A 230 14.43 5.24 13.65
CA SER A 230 15.06 4.06 13.04
C SER A 230 14.06 2.92 12.82
N ALA A 231 14.41 1.99 11.93
CA ALA A 231 13.60 0.80 11.67
C ALA A 231 13.72 -0.20 12.82
N GLY A 232 12.57 -0.74 13.24
CA GLY A 232 12.51 -1.91 14.12
C GLY A 232 12.69 -3.21 13.35
N ALA A 233 12.50 -4.34 14.02
CA ALA A 233 12.55 -5.65 13.39
C ALA A 233 11.38 -5.84 12.42
N THR A 234 11.67 -6.31 11.20
CA THR A 234 10.66 -6.64 10.20
C THR A 234 9.88 -7.90 10.62
N ALA A 235 8.56 -7.79 10.67
CA ALA A 235 7.65 -8.90 10.95
C ALA A 235 6.78 -9.20 9.73
N THR A 236 6.68 -10.48 9.36
CA THR A 236 5.74 -10.93 8.33
C THR A 236 4.33 -11.01 8.93
N ARG A 237 3.36 -10.34 8.33
CA ARG A 237 1.95 -10.29 8.76
C ARG A 237 1.06 -11.24 7.96
N ALA A 238 1.37 -11.46 6.69
CA ALA A 238 0.70 -12.42 5.83
C ALA A 238 1.65 -13.04 4.80
N ARG A 239 1.30 -14.22 4.31
CA ARG A 239 2.01 -14.98 3.26
C ARG A 239 1.02 -15.55 2.28
N GLY A 240 1.51 -16.10 1.15
CA GLY A 240 0.66 -16.72 0.13
C GLY A 240 -0.09 -15.71 -0.73
N LEU A 241 0.38 -14.46 -0.77
CA LEU A 241 -0.18 -13.36 -1.56
C LEU A 241 0.61 -13.22 -2.87
N GLY A 242 0.64 -14.28 -3.69
CA GLY A 242 1.42 -14.29 -4.94
C GLY A 242 1.09 -13.08 -5.81
N GLY A 243 2.13 -12.41 -6.33
CA GLY A 243 1.95 -11.23 -7.18
C GLY A 243 1.36 -10.01 -6.48
N ILE A 244 1.42 -9.97 -5.13
CA ILE A 244 0.96 -8.78 -4.39
C ILE A 244 1.74 -7.54 -4.83
N ASP A 245 1.00 -6.52 -5.22
CA ASP A 245 1.54 -5.24 -5.64
C ASP A 245 1.42 -4.22 -4.50
N ASP A 246 0.31 -3.54 -4.37
CA ASP A 246 0.08 -2.56 -3.31
C ASP A 246 -1.20 -2.90 -2.52
N PHE A 247 -1.48 -2.16 -1.46
CA PHE A 247 -2.59 -2.42 -0.54
C PHE A 247 -3.11 -1.15 0.11
N ALA A 248 -4.29 -1.25 0.73
CA ALA A 248 -4.84 -0.20 1.59
C ALA A 248 -5.46 -0.80 2.85
N PHE A 249 -5.43 -0.07 3.96
CA PHE A 249 -6.16 -0.46 5.16
C PHE A 249 -7.67 -0.30 4.97
N ALA A 250 -8.42 -1.35 5.29
CA ALA A 250 -9.87 -1.39 5.08
C ALA A 250 -10.68 -0.78 6.25
N GLY A 251 -10.04 -0.59 7.42
CA GLY A 251 -10.70 -0.13 8.62
C GLY A 251 -9.74 0.41 9.68
N ARG A 252 -10.17 0.39 10.94
CA ARG A 252 -9.35 0.85 12.07
C ARG A 252 -8.34 -0.17 12.55
N ASP A 253 -8.57 -1.44 12.30
CA ASP A 253 -7.67 -2.56 12.60
C ASP A 253 -6.57 -2.74 11.52
N GLU A 254 -5.83 -3.82 11.59
CA GLU A 254 -4.77 -4.16 10.63
C GLU A 254 -5.32 -4.92 9.40
N THR A 255 -6.64 -4.97 9.20
CA THR A 255 -7.22 -5.54 7.98
C THR A 255 -6.89 -4.69 6.77
N VAL A 256 -6.40 -5.30 5.71
CA VAL A 256 -6.08 -4.62 4.44
C VAL A 256 -6.82 -5.23 3.27
N LEU A 257 -7.02 -4.42 2.23
CA LEU A 257 -7.32 -4.86 0.88
C LEU A 257 -6.02 -4.81 0.09
N ALA A 258 -5.67 -5.90 -0.60
CA ALA A 258 -4.44 -6.01 -1.35
C ALA A 258 -4.72 -6.38 -2.81
N ALA A 259 -4.02 -5.72 -3.73
CA ALA A 259 -4.04 -6.00 -5.15
C ALA A 259 -3.08 -7.14 -5.47
N LEU A 260 -3.57 -8.23 -6.04
CA LEU A 260 -2.78 -9.32 -6.60
C LEU A 260 -2.73 -9.12 -8.12
N ASN A 261 -1.62 -8.54 -8.58
CA ASN A 261 -1.48 -8.05 -9.94
C ASN A 261 -1.59 -9.18 -10.99
N THR A 262 -0.81 -10.25 -10.83
CA THR A 262 -0.75 -11.36 -11.78
C THR A 262 -2.06 -12.09 -11.96
N ASP A 263 -2.82 -12.25 -10.87
CA ASP A 263 -4.06 -13.03 -10.86
C ASP A 263 -5.30 -12.19 -11.19
N SER A 264 -5.13 -10.87 -11.31
CA SER A 264 -6.25 -9.92 -11.48
C SER A 264 -7.28 -10.05 -10.35
N GLU A 265 -6.79 -10.09 -9.11
CA GLU A 265 -7.62 -10.24 -7.92
C GLU A 265 -7.42 -9.10 -6.92
N LEU A 266 -8.48 -8.80 -6.18
CA LEU A 266 -8.44 -8.03 -4.94
C LEU A 266 -8.75 -8.97 -3.79
N VAL A 267 -7.89 -8.99 -2.78
CA VAL A 267 -8.08 -9.83 -1.59
C VAL A 267 -8.25 -9.00 -0.33
N VAL A 268 -9.04 -9.47 0.62
CA VAL A 268 -9.00 -9.01 2.00
C VAL A 268 -8.01 -9.86 2.78
N VAL A 269 -7.09 -9.24 3.50
CA VAL A 269 -6.13 -9.89 4.41
C VAL A 269 -6.47 -9.47 5.82
N ARG A 270 -6.69 -10.46 6.72
CA ARG A 270 -7.04 -10.23 8.12
C ARG A 270 -5.80 -10.08 9.00
N PRO A 271 -5.93 -9.55 10.22
CA PRO A 271 -4.81 -9.41 11.16
C PRO A 271 -4.09 -10.72 11.51
N ASP A 272 -4.78 -11.87 11.41
CA ASP A 272 -4.21 -13.20 11.62
C ASP A 272 -3.40 -13.73 10.42
N GLY A 273 -3.36 -12.97 9.32
CA GLY A 273 -2.67 -13.30 8.07
C GLY A 273 -3.51 -14.13 7.09
N SER A 274 -4.70 -14.58 7.47
CA SER A 274 -5.62 -15.25 6.55
C SER A 274 -6.14 -14.27 5.51
N HIS A 275 -6.42 -14.76 4.30
CA HIS A 275 -6.94 -13.92 3.24
C HIS A 275 -8.01 -14.63 2.39
N ARG A 276 -8.82 -13.84 1.69
CA ARG A 276 -9.77 -14.33 0.70
C ARG A 276 -9.98 -13.32 -0.42
N VAL A 277 -10.30 -13.80 -1.60
CA VAL A 277 -10.62 -12.97 -2.76
C VAL A 277 -11.98 -12.29 -2.57
N VAL A 278 -12.04 -11.00 -2.92
CA VAL A 278 -13.26 -10.18 -2.84
C VAL A 278 -13.68 -9.59 -4.16
N LEU A 279 -12.77 -9.39 -5.11
CA LEU A 279 -13.04 -9.05 -6.52
C LEU A 279 -12.09 -9.84 -7.41
N ARG A 280 -12.53 -10.10 -8.64
CA ARG A 280 -11.82 -10.88 -9.67
C ARG A 280 -11.84 -10.16 -11.01
N ARG A 281 -11.22 -10.79 -12.00
CA ARG A 281 -11.21 -10.32 -13.38
C ARG A 281 -12.62 -10.09 -13.94
N GLU A 282 -13.55 -10.97 -13.65
CA GLU A 282 -14.96 -10.86 -14.09
C GLU A 282 -15.70 -9.66 -13.49
N ASP A 283 -15.18 -9.08 -12.39
CA ASP A 283 -15.67 -7.83 -11.79
C ASP A 283 -15.09 -6.58 -12.47
N GLY A 284 -14.19 -6.72 -13.44
CA GLY A 284 -13.55 -5.65 -14.19
C GLY A 284 -12.10 -5.37 -13.81
N LEU A 285 -11.45 -6.23 -13.01
CA LEU A 285 -10.02 -6.08 -12.72
C LEU A 285 -9.16 -6.54 -13.91
N SER A 286 -8.13 -5.77 -14.22
CA SER A 286 -7.19 -6.04 -15.31
C SER A 286 -5.76 -5.75 -14.85
N ASN A 287 -5.16 -6.68 -14.10
CA ASN A 287 -3.90 -6.54 -13.38
C ASN A 287 -3.91 -5.31 -12.44
N PRO A 288 -4.65 -5.38 -11.32
CA PRO A 288 -4.70 -4.30 -10.34
C PRO A 288 -3.31 -4.08 -9.73
N THR A 289 -2.91 -2.81 -9.68
CA THR A 289 -1.58 -2.39 -9.22
C THR A 289 -1.62 -1.77 -7.83
N SER A 290 -2.73 -1.12 -7.49
CA SER A 290 -2.85 -0.48 -6.19
C SER A 290 -4.29 -0.51 -5.68
N VAL A 291 -4.45 -0.10 -4.43
CA VAL A 291 -5.75 0.06 -3.77
C VAL A 291 -5.73 1.32 -2.93
N ALA A 292 -6.83 2.05 -2.93
CA ALA A 292 -7.07 3.09 -1.95
C ALA A 292 -8.47 2.97 -1.37
N VAL A 293 -8.64 3.38 -0.12
CA VAL A 293 -9.93 3.34 0.59
C VAL A 293 -10.23 4.71 1.17
N ARG A 294 -11.42 5.19 0.88
CA ARG A 294 -11.94 6.43 1.47
C ARG A 294 -13.37 6.22 1.94
N ARG A 295 -13.56 6.29 3.27
CA ARG A 295 -14.87 6.00 3.89
C ARG A 295 -15.40 4.63 3.47
N HIS A 296 -16.43 4.60 2.61
CA HIS A 296 -17.09 3.38 2.11
C HIS A 296 -16.80 3.09 0.64
N THR A 297 -15.77 3.71 0.07
CA THR A 297 -15.38 3.51 -1.33
C THR A 297 -13.99 2.92 -1.41
N VAL A 298 -13.86 1.85 -2.17
CA VAL A 298 -12.62 1.22 -2.59
C VAL A 298 -12.33 1.69 -4.02
N TYR A 299 -11.10 2.09 -4.27
CA TYR A 299 -10.57 2.50 -5.57
C TYR A 299 -9.52 1.49 -5.97
N VAL A 300 -9.62 0.91 -7.16
CA VAL A 300 -8.66 -0.08 -7.66
C VAL A 300 -8.23 0.32 -9.06
N PRO A 301 -7.04 0.91 -9.23
CA PRO A 301 -6.42 1.07 -10.54
C PRO A 301 -5.92 -0.28 -11.06
N SER A 302 -6.10 -0.54 -12.35
CA SER A 302 -5.65 -1.74 -13.06
C SER A 302 -4.83 -1.33 -14.28
N ALA A 303 -3.58 -1.79 -14.37
CA ALA A 303 -2.61 -1.36 -15.40
C ALA A 303 -2.66 -2.19 -16.70
N ALA A 304 -3.33 -3.34 -16.69
CA ALA A 304 -3.41 -4.26 -17.83
C ALA A 304 -2.05 -4.77 -18.33
N TYR A 305 -1.03 -4.90 -17.45
CA TYR A 305 0.33 -5.27 -17.84
C TYR A 305 0.45 -6.61 -18.55
N PHE A 306 -0.33 -7.61 -18.10
CA PHE A 306 -0.30 -8.97 -18.64
C PHE A 306 -1.57 -9.29 -19.45
N THR A 307 -2.69 -8.68 -19.10
CA THR A 307 -3.95 -8.84 -19.83
C THR A 307 -3.92 -8.11 -21.16
N LEU A 308 -3.08 -7.06 -21.29
CA LEU A 308 -2.96 -6.16 -22.44
C LEU A 308 -4.33 -5.62 -22.90
N SER A 309 -5.26 -5.50 -21.96
CA SER A 309 -6.63 -5.08 -22.24
C SER A 309 -7.20 -4.30 -21.07
N ASP A 310 -7.83 -3.17 -21.38
CA ASP A 310 -8.65 -2.38 -20.49
C ASP A 310 -7.94 -1.90 -19.20
N PRO A 311 -6.85 -1.12 -19.29
CA PRO A 311 -6.37 -0.39 -18.12
C PRO A 311 -7.46 0.56 -17.64
N ASN A 312 -7.77 0.51 -16.33
CA ASN A 312 -8.97 1.19 -15.84
C ASN A 312 -8.84 1.66 -14.37
N LEU A 313 -9.81 2.46 -13.93
CA LEU A 313 -10.07 2.73 -12.52
C LEU A 313 -11.44 2.16 -12.16
N LEU A 314 -11.45 1.16 -11.28
CA LEU A 314 -12.64 0.55 -10.73
C LEU A 314 -12.95 1.13 -9.36
N LEU A 315 -14.20 1.46 -9.10
CA LEU A 315 -14.72 1.78 -7.77
C LEU A 315 -15.64 0.67 -7.28
N ALA A 316 -15.55 0.39 -5.97
CA ALA A 316 -16.46 -0.55 -5.30
C ALA A 316 -16.90 0.00 -3.94
N ARG A 317 -17.97 -0.56 -3.39
CA ARG A 317 -18.47 -0.20 -2.07
C ARG A 317 -17.82 -1.07 -1.00
N LEU A 318 -17.29 -0.45 0.04
CA LEU A 318 -16.82 -1.11 1.25
C LEU A 318 -17.89 -1.02 2.35
N SER A 319 -18.29 -2.15 2.89
CA SER A 319 -19.13 -2.25 4.07
C SER A 319 -18.54 -3.26 5.05
N THR A 320 -18.86 -3.12 6.34
CA THR A 320 -18.55 -4.13 7.36
C THR A 320 -19.84 -4.86 7.71
N ARG A 321 -19.84 -6.20 7.74
CA ARG A 321 -20.94 -6.93 8.38
C ARG A 321 -20.92 -6.57 9.87
N GLN A 322 -21.92 -5.87 10.36
CA GLN A 322 -22.21 -5.90 11.78
C GLN A 322 -22.63 -7.35 12.10
N GLY A 323 -21.87 -8.01 12.97
CA GLY A 323 -22.32 -9.29 13.52
C GLY A 323 -23.72 -9.06 14.10
N ARG A 324 -24.75 -9.71 13.55
CA ARG A 324 -26.02 -9.83 14.25
C ARG A 324 -25.70 -10.64 15.49
N GLY A 325 -25.70 -9.97 16.65
CA GLY A 325 -25.77 -10.67 17.92
C GLY A 325 -27.03 -11.55 17.89
N LEU A 326 -26.80 -12.84 18.06
CA LEU A 326 -27.84 -13.80 18.42
C LEU A 326 -28.11 -13.69 19.91
#